data_d460d9430cbc6bf1fd415e8bfe2de91a
#
_entry.id   d460d9430cbc6bf1fd415e8bfe2de91a
#
_cell.length_a   1.000
_cell.length_b   1.000
_cell.length_c   1.000
_cell.angle_alpha   90.00
_cell.angle_beta   90.00
_cell.angle_gamma   90.00
#
_symmetry.space_group_name_H-M   'P 1'
#
loop_
_entity.id
_entity.type
_entity.pdbx_description
1 polymer ?
#
loop_
_entity_poly.entity_id
_entity_poly.type
_entity_poly.pdbx_seq_one_letter_code
_entity_poly.pdbx_strand_id
1 'polypeptide(L)'
;DANLRNQMRIELRRLHQRLATTSIYVTHDQVEAMTLAEKILVLRAGNIEQYGTPDDIYLHPASVFVAQFMGSPSMNMIPATTDGEKLILPDGTPLSGVAASDIRLAAAPSKDVLVGLRCEDLLLDPEGSVQVTVDIIEALGPDTLAYCHPIAGKAGGGVSDQSAIIVRLPGTRRPAPGDAIRLSVRADHGHVFDPASGLRCL
;
A
#
# COMPACT_ATOMS: atom_id res chain seq x y z
N ASP A 1 18.87 -13.52 14.28
CA ASP A 1 18.89 -12.42 15.25
C ASP A 1 18.69 -11.08 14.52
N ALA A 2 17.58 -10.38 14.80
CA ALA A 2 17.21 -9.12 14.13
C ALA A 2 18.27 -8.01 14.34
N ASN A 3 18.89 -7.95 15.51
CA ASN A 3 19.94 -6.99 15.81
C ASN A 3 21.19 -7.22 14.95
N LEU A 4 21.56 -8.47 14.73
CA LEU A 4 22.70 -8.81 13.90
C LEU A 4 22.46 -8.43 12.43
N ARG A 5 21.27 -8.68 11.91
CA ARG A 5 20.90 -8.27 10.54
C ARG A 5 20.94 -6.76 10.38
N ASN A 6 20.45 -5.99 11.38
CA ASN A 6 20.52 -4.54 11.34
C ASN A 6 21.97 -4.03 11.34
N GLN A 7 22.83 -4.59 12.20
CA GLN A 7 24.25 -4.25 12.24
C GLN A 7 24.95 -4.55 10.91
N MET A 8 24.69 -5.74 10.34
CA MET A 8 25.24 -6.12 9.03
C MET A 8 24.85 -5.14 7.92
N ARG A 9 23.58 -4.71 7.85
CA ARG A 9 23.15 -3.70 6.86
C ARG A 9 23.92 -2.39 7.01
N ILE A 10 24.10 -1.90 8.24
CA ILE A 10 24.86 -0.68 8.51
C ILE A 10 26.31 -0.81 8.04
N GLU A 11 26.96 -1.94 8.36
CA GLU A 11 28.35 -2.19 7.95
C GLU A 11 28.51 -2.35 6.44
N LEU A 12 27.57 -3.04 5.77
CA LEU A 12 27.55 -3.15 4.31
C LEU A 12 27.42 -1.78 3.65
N ARG A 13 26.52 -0.91 4.15
CA ARG A 13 26.37 0.45 3.63
C ARG A 13 27.63 1.27 3.82
N ARG A 14 28.28 1.20 4.98
CA ARG A 14 29.56 1.88 5.26
C ARG A 14 30.68 1.37 4.35
N LEU A 15 30.73 0.07 4.12
CA LEU A 15 31.72 -0.54 3.23
C LEU A 15 31.53 -0.06 1.80
N HIS A 16 30.31 -0.10 1.29
CA HIS A 16 29.98 0.41 -0.05
C HIS A 16 30.36 1.87 -0.22
N GLN A 17 30.03 2.74 0.74
CA GLN A 17 30.41 4.16 0.72
C GLN A 17 31.92 4.38 0.69
N ARG A 18 32.69 3.54 1.41
CA ARG A 18 34.18 3.63 1.43
C ARG A 18 34.81 3.14 0.14
N LEU A 19 34.27 2.09 -0.45
CA LEU A 19 34.81 1.50 -1.67
C LEU A 19 34.47 2.32 -2.92
N ALA A 20 33.34 3.04 -2.90
CA ALA A 20 32.82 3.82 -4.02
C ALA A 20 32.78 3.04 -5.35
N THR A 21 32.47 1.75 -5.29
CA THR A 21 32.38 0.84 -6.43
C THR A 21 30.94 0.53 -6.74
N THR A 22 30.62 0.31 -8.01
CA THR A 22 29.33 -0.21 -8.41
C THR A 22 29.18 -1.65 -7.91
N SER A 23 28.15 -1.94 -7.13
CA SER A 23 27.86 -3.25 -6.57
C SER A 23 26.45 -3.69 -6.93
N ILE A 24 26.26 -4.95 -7.21
CA ILE A 24 24.95 -5.56 -7.40
C ILE A 24 24.68 -6.45 -6.20
N TYR A 25 23.57 -6.20 -5.52
CA TYR A 25 23.11 -6.98 -4.38
C TYR A 25 21.74 -7.61 -4.67
N VAL A 26 21.63 -8.91 -4.53
CA VAL A 26 20.38 -9.64 -4.77
C VAL A 26 19.79 -10.05 -3.42
N THR A 27 18.57 -9.64 -3.15
CA THR A 27 17.86 -9.95 -1.92
C THR A 27 16.38 -10.16 -2.18
N HIS A 28 15.72 -10.87 -1.28
CA HIS A 28 14.27 -10.93 -1.18
C HIS A 28 13.75 -10.14 0.06
N ASP A 29 14.67 -9.55 0.82
CA ASP A 29 14.32 -8.72 1.99
C ASP A 29 14.11 -7.27 1.53
N GLN A 30 12.85 -6.80 1.67
CA GLN A 30 12.46 -5.45 1.27
C GLN A 30 13.20 -4.37 2.06
N VAL A 31 13.49 -4.62 3.36
CA VAL A 31 14.20 -3.66 4.20
C VAL A 31 15.64 -3.50 3.73
N GLU A 32 16.29 -4.60 3.32
CA GLU A 32 17.62 -4.54 2.72
C GLU A 32 17.60 -3.75 1.40
N ALA A 33 16.65 -4.07 0.50
CA ALA A 33 16.53 -3.35 -0.76
C ALA A 33 16.34 -1.85 -0.54
N MET A 34 15.40 -1.45 0.33
CA MET A 34 15.08 -0.05 0.59
C MET A 34 16.22 0.72 1.29
N THR A 35 17.02 0.04 2.13
CA THR A 35 18.04 0.72 2.95
C THR A 35 19.43 0.72 2.35
N LEU A 36 19.77 -0.28 1.53
CA LEU A 36 21.12 -0.42 0.96
C LEU A 36 21.23 0.15 -0.46
N ALA A 37 20.17 0.05 -1.25
CA ALA A 37 20.24 0.37 -2.66
C ALA A 37 20.12 1.89 -2.94
N GLU A 38 20.84 2.36 -3.96
CA GLU A 38 20.62 3.65 -4.63
C GLU A 38 19.58 3.49 -5.75
N LYS A 39 19.53 2.30 -6.37
CA LYS A 39 18.54 1.91 -7.36
C LYS A 39 18.09 0.48 -7.09
N ILE A 40 16.80 0.25 -7.26
CA ILE A 40 16.17 -1.07 -7.10
C ILE A 40 15.66 -1.52 -8.46
N LEU A 41 15.93 -2.77 -8.79
CA LEU A 41 15.32 -3.47 -9.91
C LEU A 41 14.38 -4.54 -9.37
N VAL A 42 13.08 -4.35 -9.55
CA VAL A 42 12.06 -5.33 -9.16
C VAL A 42 11.86 -6.30 -10.32
N LEU A 43 12.00 -7.60 -10.02
CA LEU A 43 11.86 -8.68 -10.99
C LEU A 43 10.68 -9.59 -10.64
N ARG A 44 9.94 -10.02 -11.66
CA ARG A 44 8.90 -11.03 -11.55
C ARG A 44 9.04 -12.04 -12.68
N ALA A 45 9.26 -13.30 -12.35
CA ALA A 45 9.42 -14.38 -13.32
C ALA A 45 10.41 -14.04 -14.46
N GLY A 46 11.52 -13.38 -14.13
CA GLY A 46 12.56 -12.98 -15.08
C GLY A 46 12.31 -11.68 -15.85
N ASN A 47 11.12 -11.08 -15.70
CA ASN A 47 10.78 -9.80 -16.33
C ASN A 47 11.03 -8.63 -15.37
N ILE A 48 11.41 -7.48 -15.93
CA ILE A 48 11.56 -6.24 -15.17
C ILE A 48 10.17 -5.63 -14.96
N GLU A 49 9.75 -5.53 -13.71
CA GLU A 49 8.49 -4.86 -13.33
C GLU A 49 8.69 -3.37 -13.13
N GLN A 50 9.76 -2.98 -12.45
CA GLN A 50 10.11 -1.57 -12.24
C GLN A 50 11.59 -1.42 -11.92
N TYR A 51 12.15 -0.26 -12.32
CA TYR A 51 13.49 0.17 -11.97
C TYR A 51 13.45 1.63 -11.52
N GLY A 52 14.04 1.93 -10.37
CA GLY A 52 14.04 3.29 -9.83
C GLY A 52 14.79 3.41 -8.51
N THR A 53 14.73 4.58 -7.89
CA THR A 53 15.18 4.77 -6.50
C THR A 53 14.24 4.02 -5.54
N PRO A 54 14.65 3.77 -4.30
CA PRO A 54 13.74 3.23 -3.28
C PRO A 54 12.44 4.04 -3.17
N ASP A 55 12.52 5.36 -3.19
CA ASP A 55 11.34 6.24 -3.14
C ASP A 55 10.46 6.09 -4.38
N ASP A 56 11.04 6.01 -5.59
CA ASP A 56 10.27 5.77 -6.82
C ASP A 56 9.47 4.46 -6.73
N ILE A 57 10.10 3.40 -6.22
CA ILE A 57 9.45 2.08 -6.10
C ILE A 57 8.33 2.09 -5.04
N TYR A 58 8.58 2.77 -3.92
CA TYR A 58 7.62 2.78 -2.80
C TYR A 58 6.47 3.76 -3.02
N LEU A 59 6.79 5.00 -3.43
CA LEU A 59 5.81 6.09 -3.58
C LEU A 59 5.10 6.06 -4.94
N HIS A 60 5.74 5.48 -5.96
CA HIS A 60 5.21 5.47 -7.33
C HIS A 60 5.27 4.08 -7.96
N PRO A 61 4.63 3.06 -7.35
CA PRO A 61 4.65 1.71 -7.90
C PRO A 61 3.99 1.66 -9.28
N ALA A 62 4.67 1.01 -10.24
CA ALA A 62 4.20 0.93 -11.62
C ALA A 62 3.05 -0.06 -11.81
N SER A 63 2.91 -1.03 -10.91
CA SER A 63 1.90 -2.10 -10.99
C SER A 63 1.40 -2.52 -9.62
N VAL A 64 0.26 -3.21 -9.60
CA VAL A 64 -0.29 -3.89 -8.42
C VAL A 64 0.76 -4.82 -7.80
N PHE A 65 1.53 -5.53 -8.65
CA PHE A 65 2.57 -6.42 -8.16
C PHE A 65 3.62 -5.67 -7.35
N VAL A 66 4.17 -4.59 -7.89
CA VAL A 66 5.18 -3.78 -7.17
C VAL A 66 4.60 -3.17 -5.91
N ALA A 67 3.38 -2.64 -5.98
CA ALA A 67 2.69 -2.02 -4.85
C ALA A 67 2.47 -2.99 -3.68
N GLN A 68 2.12 -4.24 -3.97
CA GLN A 68 1.91 -5.29 -2.96
C GLN A 68 3.22 -5.95 -2.52
N PHE A 69 4.20 -6.04 -3.42
CA PHE A 69 5.50 -6.63 -3.10
C PHE A 69 6.32 -5.72 -2.19
N MET A 70 6.21 -4.40 -2.34
CA MET A 70 6.99 -3.42 -1.57
C MET A 70 6.15 -2.80 -0.45
N GLY A 71 6.53 -3.11 0.76
CA GLY A 71 5.89 -2.65 2.00
C GLY A 71 5.41 -3.79 2.88
N SER A 72 5.46 -3.59 4.19
CA SER A 72 4.98 -4.52 5.20
C SER A 72 4.19 -3.75 6.26
N PRO A 73 2.87 -3.96 6.33
CA PRO A 73 2.02 -4.78 5.47
C PRO A 73 1.99 -4.37 3.99
N SER A 74 1.50 -5.29 3.13
CA SER A 74 1.26 -5.00 1.73
C SER A 74 0.23 -3.88 1.54
N MET A 75 0.29 -3.18 0.41
CA MET A 75 -0.69 -2.15 0.05
C MET A 75 -2.11 -2.74 -0.02
N ASN A 76 -3.08 -2.08 0.60
CA ASN A 76 -4.49 -2.41 0.45
C ASN A 76 -4.92 -2.18 -1.00
N MET A 77 -5.63 -3.14 -1.59
CA MET A 77 -6.22 -3.02 -2.92
C MET A 77 -7.74 -3.05 -2.80
N ILE A 78 -8.36 -1.90 -2.98
CA ILE A 78 -9.80 -1.71 -2.80
C ILE A 78 -10.45 -1.60 -4.18
N PRO A 79 -11.39 -2.50 -4.54
CA PRO A 79 -12.18 -2.35 -5.76
C PRO A 79 -12.99 -1.04 -5.71
N ALA A 80 -13.01 -0.32 -6.82
CA ALA A 80 -13.80 0.90 -6.98
C ALA A 80 -14.24 1.06 -8.43
N THR A 81 -15.16 1.97 -8.67
CA THR A 81 -15.52 2.41 -10.02
C THR A 81 -15.16 3.88 -10.20
N THR A 82 -14.96 4.31 -11.42
CA THR A 82 -14.74 5.72 -11.76
C THR A 82 -15.69 6.18 -12.86
N ASP A 83 -16.13 7.43 -12.76
CA ASP A 83 -16.82 8.16 -13.83
C ASP A 83 -15.88 9.07 -14.64
N GLY A 84 -14.57 9.00 -14.34
CA GLY A 84 -13.53 9.85 -14.94
C GLY A 84 -13.15 11.07 -14.08
N GLU A 85 -13.94 11.41 -13.07
CA GLU A 85 -13.67 12.50 -12.14
C GLU A 85 -13.56 12.04 -10.69
N LYS A 86 -14.36 11.04 -10.32
CA LYS A 86 -14.48 10.53 -8.94
C LYS A 86 -14.26 9.04 -8.89
N LEU A 87 -13.84 8.60 -7.73
CA LEU A 87 -13.80 7.19 -7.36
C LEU A 87 -15.00 6.89 -6.47
N ILE A 88 -15.64 5.77 -6.74
CA ILE A 88 -16.86 5.35 -6.03
C ILE A 88 -16.61 3.93 -5.51
N LEU A 89 -16.74 3.76 -4.20
CA LEU A 89 -16.64 2.45 -3.54
C LEU A 89 -17.83 1.55 -3.91
N PRO A 90 -17.74 0.22 -3.71
CA PRO A 90 -18.81 -0.72 -4.06
C PRO A 90 -20.15 -0.45 -3.35
N ASP A 91 -20.14 0.22 -2.21
CA ASP A 91 -21.33 0.64 -1.48
C ASP A 91 -21.97 1.94 -2.02
N GLY A 92 -21.39 2.53 -3.07
CA GLY A 92 -21.81 3.79 -3.67
C GLY A 92 -21.22 5.03 -3.00
N THR A 93 -20.38 4.90 -1.98
CA THR A 93 -19.75 6.03 -1.29
C THR A 93 -18.63 6.63 -2.13
N PRO A 94 -18.61 7.95 -2.34
CA PRO A 94 -17.46 8.61 -2.99
C PRO A 94 -16.21 8.50 -2.13
N LEU A 95 -15.11 8.04 -2.72
CA LEU A 95 -13.80 7.98 -2.06
C LEU A 95 -13.09 9.32 -2.26
N SER A 96 -12.88 10.04 -1.17
CA SER A 96 -12.15 11.31 -1.14
C SER A 96 -10.68 11.10 -0.77
N GLY A 97 -9.80 12.04 -1.16
CA GLY A 97 -8.38 12.03 -0.79
C GLY A 97 -7.46 11.27 -1.77
N VAL A 98 -8.02 10.63 -2.79
CA VAL A 98 -7.24 9.93 -3.84
C VAL A 98 -7.01 10.82 -5.07
N ALA A 99 -7.26 12.12 -4.98
CA ALA A 99 -7.02 13.05 -6.08
C ALA A 99 -5.51 13.31 -6.20
N ALA A 100 -4.78 12.43 -6.83
CA ALA A 100 -3.43 12.76 -7.25
C ALA A 100 -3.50 13.56 -8.56
N SER A 101 -2.76 14.65 -8.64
CA SER A 101 -2.48 15.38 -9.89
C SER A 101 -1.98 14.48 -11.02
N ASP A 102 -1.48 13.30 -10.68
CA ASP A 102 -0.85 12.32 -11.54
C ASP A 102 -1.78 11.17 -11.97
N ILE A 103 -3.01 11.10 -11.41
CA ILE A 103 -3.97 10.06 -11.77
C ILE A 103 -4.94 10.62 -12.79
N ARG A 104 -4.84 10.15 -14.03
CA ARG A 104 -5.82 10.45 -15.08
C ARG A 104 -6.97 9.46 -15.00
N LEU A 105 -7.92 9.68 -14.09
CA LEU A 105 -9.13 8.85 -14.01
C LEU A 105 -9.87 8.80 -15.35
N ALA A 106 -9.87 9.90 -16.11
CA ALA A 106 -10.46 9.98 -17.45
C ALA A 106 -9.72 9.09 -18.47
N ALA A 107 -8.47 8.67 -18.21
CA ALA A 107 -7.70 7.80 -19.07
C ALA A 107 -7.72 6.34 -18.59
N ALA A 108 -8.46 6.02 -17.51
CA ALA A 108 -8.63 4.65 -17.08
C ALA A 108 -9.26 3.81 -18.19
N PRO A 109 -8.67 2.66 -18.57
CA PRO A 109 -9.16 1.84 -19.69
C PRO A 109 -10.50 1.18 -19.40
N SER A 110 -10.93 1.15 -18.13
CA SER A 110 -12.19 0.60 -17.66
C SER A 110 -12.81 1.51 -16.60
N LYS A 111 -14.14 1.42 -16.42
CA LYS A 111 -14.81 2.03 -15.27
C LYS A 111 -14.43 1.34 -13.95
N ASP A 112 -14.14 0.04 -14.00
CA ASP A 112 -13.68 -0.70 -12.85
C ASP A 112 -12.19 -0.44 -12.64
N VAL A 113 -11.81 -0.11 -11.43
CA VAL A 113 -10.42 0.20 -11.02
C VAL A 113 -10.09 -0.44 -9.69
N LEU A 114 -8.80 -0.57 -9.40
CA LEU A 114 -8.30 -0.91 -8.07
C LEU A 114 -7.65 0.32 -7.45
N VAL A 115 -8.09 0.70 -6.27
CA VAL A 115 -7.47 1.77 -5.50
C VAL A 115 -6.48 1.17 -4.52
N GLY A 116 -5.20 1.54 -4.66
CA GLY A 116 -4.12 1.15 -3.78
C GLY A 116 -3.93 2.17 -2.67
N LEU A 117 -4.02 1.73 -1.41
CA LEU A 117 -3.83 2.57 -0.22
C LEU A 117 -2.88 1.88 0.75
N ARG A 118 -1.82 2.56 1.16
CA ARG A 118 -0.94 2.02 2.20
C ARG A 118 -1.61 2.08 3.56
N CYS A 119 -1.26 1.16 4.45
CA CYS A 119 -1.87 1.07 5.77
C CYS A 119 -1.64 2.34 6.62
N GLU A 120 -0.54 3.05 6.41
CA GLU A 120 -0.20 4.32 7.08
C GLU A 120 -0.91 5.55 6.50
N ASP A 121 -1.51 5.42 5.31
CA ASP A 121 -2.24 6.51 4.65
C ASP A 121 -3.75 6.47 4.91
N LEU A 122 -4.20 5.45 5.63
CA LEU A 122 -5.56 5.37 6.16
C LEU A 122 -5.57 5.93 7.59
N LEU A 123 -6.31 7.03 7.76
CA LEU A 123 -6.36 7.78 9.02
C LEU A 123 -7.71 7.59 9.70
N LEU A 124 -7.70 7.37 11.03
CA LEU A 124 -8.95 7.38 11.81
C LEU A 124 -9.59 8.78 11.74
N ASP A 125 -10.80 8.83 11.20
CA ASP A 125 -11.53 10.08 10.99
C ASP A 125 -13.04 9.82 11.10
N PRO A 126 -13.75 10.42 12.06
CA PRO A 126 -15.19 10.25 12.20
C PRO A 126 -16.01 10.63 10.96
N GLU A 127 -15.48 11.55 10.14
CA GLU A 127 -16.10 11.98 8.88
C GLU A 127 -15.55 11.23 7.65
N GLY A 128 -14.67 10.25 7.89
CA GLY A 128 -14.02 9.48 6.83
C GLY A 128 -15.03 8.71 5.95
N SER A 129 -14.71 8.60 4.67
CA SER A 129 -15.56 7.94 3.67
C SER A 129 -15.48 6.42 3.71
N VAL A 130 -14.36 5.85 4.16
CA VAL A 130 -14.18 4.39 4.21
C VAL A 130 -14.67 3.86 5.55
N GLN A 131 -15.72 3.03 5.53
CA GLN A 131 -16.30 2.44 6.74
C GLN A 131 -15.89 0.97 6.83
N VAL A 132 -15.31 0.60 7.98
CA VAL A 132 -14.81 -0.77 8.21
C VAL A 132 -15.16 -1.24 9.61
N THR A 133 -15.25 -2.56 9.78
CA THR A 133 -15.32 -3.21 11.09
C THR A 133 -13.97 -3.85 11.39
N VAL A 134 -13.50 -3.68 12.61
CA VAL A 134 -12.24 -4.25 13.07
C VAL A 134 -12.42 -5.72 13.39
N ASP A 135 -11.58 -6.59 12.81
CA ASP A 135 -11.58 -8.03 13.09
C ASP A 135 -10.50 -8.40 14.11
N ILE A 136 -9.28 -7.96 13.84
CA ILE A 136 -8.10 -8.35 14.63
C ILE A 136 -7.23 -7.12 14.86
N ILE A 137 -6.62 -7.05 16.03
CA ILE A 137 -5.63 -6.04 16.42
C ILE A 137 -4.30 -6.73 16.71
N GLU A 138 -3.25 -6.25 16.04
CA GLU A 138 -1.87 -6.64 16.31
C GLU A 138 -1.10 -5.46 16.89
N ALA A 139 -0.75 -5.57 18.18
CA ALA A 139 -0.02 -4.51 18.89
C ALA A 139 1.49 -4.72 18.73
N LEU A 140 2.15 -3.82 17.99
CA LEU A 140 3.59 -3.86 17.72
C LEU A 140 4.42 -2.97 18.66
N GLY A 141 3.80 -2.42 19.70
CA GLY A 141 4.41 -1.47 20.62
C GLY A 141 4.16 -0.03 20.20
N PRO A 142 5.04 0.61 19.39
CA PRO A 142 4.84 1.98 18.93
C PRO A 142 3.65 2.11 17.96
N ASP A 143 3.33 1.05 17.23
CA ASP A 143 2.25 0.98 16.26
C ASP A 143 1.25 -0.12 16.62
N THR A 144 0.06 -0.02 16.07
CA THR A 144 -0.97 -1.04 16.09
C THR A 144 -1.44 -1.26 14.64
N LEU A 145 -1.49 -2.52 14.20
CA LEU A 145 -2.14 -2.88 12.95
C LEU A 145 -3.57 -3.35 13.26
N ALA A 146 -4.54 -2.72 12.62
CA ALA A 146 -5.93 -3.12 12.65
C ALA A 146 -6.25 -3.82 11.31
N TYR A 147 -6.65 -5.07 11.38
CA TYR A 147 -7.16 -5.85 10.25
C TYR A 147 -8.67 -5.69 10.27
N CYS A 148 -9.21 -5.18 9.19
CA CYS A 148 -10.61 -4.78 9.10
C CYS A 148 -11.24 -5.35 7.84
N HIS A 149 -12.57 -5.48 7.85
CA HIS A 149 -13.34 -5.72 6.63
C HIS A 149 -14.28 -4.53 6.35
N PRO A 150 -14.58 -4.23 5.07
CA PRO A 150 -15.56 -3.21 4.72
C PRO A 150 -16.91 -3.54 5.34
N ILE A 151 -17.61 -2.52 5.88
CA ILE A 151 -18.99 -2.69 6.29
C ILE A 151 -19.79 -2.91 5.02
N ALA A 152 -20.27 -4.14 4.79
CA ALA A 152 -20.95 -4.53 3.57
C ALA A 152 -22.20 -3.67 3.34
N GLY A 153 -22.15 -2.78 2.38
CA GLY A 153 -23.34 -2.36 1.66
C GLY A 153 -23.89 -3.60 0.93
N LYS A 154 -25.19 -3.72 0.81
CA LYS A 154 -26.04 -4.85 0.36
C LYS A 154 -25.64 -5.58 -0.96
N ALA A 155 -24.39 -5.88 -1.20
CA ALA A 155 -23.94 -6.68 -2.33
C ALA A 155 -23.29 -7.96 -1.80
N GLY A 156 -24.05 -9.04 -1.83
CA GLY A 156 -23.64 -10.37 -1.40
C GLY A 156 -22.39 -10.85 -2.14
N GLY A 157 -21.34 -10.99 -1.42
CA GLY A 157 -20.12 -11.66 -1.82
C GLY A 157 -19.39 -12.05 -0.56
N GLY A 158 -19.22 -13.35 -0.34
CA GLY A 158 -18.50 -13.88 0.81
C GLY A 158 -17.12 -13.20 0.92
N VAL A 159 -16.76 -12.82 2.12
CA VAL A 159 -15.46 -12.25 2.44
C VAL A 159 -14.40 -13.31 2.11
N SER A 160 -13.71 -13.14 0.98
CA SER A 160 -12.46 -13.85 0.76
C SER A 160 -11.38 -13.16 1.61
N ASP A 161 -10.47 -13.92 2.16
CA ASP A 161 -9.33 -13.47 2.99
C ASP A 161 -8.46 -12.37 2.31
N GLN A 162 -8.70 -12.09 1.03
CA GLN A 162 -8.03 -11.10 0.20
C GLN A 162 -8.66 -9.69 0.25
N SER A 163 -9.74 -9.48 0.98
CA SER A 163 -10.43 -8.20 1.09
C SER A 163 -10.22 -7.48 2.43
N ALA A 164 -9.35 -7.98 3.27
CA ALA A 164 -9.00 -7.31 4.53
C ALA A 164 -8.31 -5.97 4.26
N ILE A 165 -8.80 -4.90 4.90
CA ILE A 165 -8.17 -3.59 4.91
C ILE A 165 -7.30 -3.50 6.14
N ILE A 166 -6.00 -3.28 5.95
CA ILE A 166 -5.04 -3.14 7.04
C ILE A 166 -4.79 -1.65 7.27
N VAL A 167 -4.93 -1.23 8.52
CA VAL A 167 -4.73 0.17 8.95
C VAL A 167 -3.62 0.21 9.99
N ARG A 168 -2.66 1.12 9.82
CA ARG A 168 -1.64 1.38 10.82
C ARG A 168 -2.06 2.55 11.71
N LEU A 169 -2.20 2.29 12.99
CA LEU A 169 -2.58 3.25 14.00
C LEU A 169 -1.43 3.49 14.98
N PRO A 170 -1.35 4.68 15.61
CA PRO A 170 -0.46 4.87 16.75
C PRO A 170 -0.76 3.85 17.85
N GLY A 171 0.28 3.30 18.49
CA GLY A 171 0.14 2.24 19.50
C GLY A 171 -0.73 2.60 20.72
N THR A 172 -1.03 3.90 20.90
CA THR A 172 -1.96 4.40 21.92
C THR A 172 -3.44 4.34 21.53
N ARG A 173 -3.73 4.16 20.23
CA ARG A 173 -5.10 4.04 19.69
C ARG A 173 -5.37 2.61 19.28
N ARG A 174 -6.17 1.91 20.06
CA ARG A 174 -6.51 0.50 19.85
C ARG A 174 -8.03 0.33 19.88
N PRO A 175 -8.68 0.39 18.70
CA PRO A 175 -10.09 0.00 18.63
C PRO A 175 -10.22 -1.49 19.03
N ALA A 176 -11.36 -1.89 19.53
CA ALA A 176 -11.61 -3.28 19.89
C ALA A 176 -12.10 -4.08 18.67
N PRO A 177 -11.85 -5.40 18.61
CA PRO A 177 -12.52 -6.26 17.63
C PRO A 177 -14.04 -6.09 17.72
N GLY A 178 -14.68 -5.92 16.56
CA GLY A 178 -16.11 -5.62 16.42
C GLY A 178 -16.43 -4.13 16.34
N ASP A 179 -15.50 -3.24 16.66
CA ASP A 179 -15.73 -1.79 16.52
C ASP A 179 -15.89 -1.41 15.04
N ALA A 180 -16.91 -0.61 14.76
CA ALA A 180 -17.06 0.08 13.47
C ALA A 180 -16.27 1.38 13.52
N ILE A 181 -15.32 1.53 12.60
CA ILE A 181 -14.49 2.73 12.49
C ILE A 181 -14.63 3.36 11.11
N ARG A 182 -14.38 4.66 11.05
CA ARG A 182 -14.32 5.40 9.79
C ARG A 182 -12.91 5.87 9.52
N LEU A 183 -12.53 5.84 8.26
CA LEU A 183 -11.20 6.18 7.79
C LEU A 183 -11.29 7.22 6.68
N SER A 184 -10.40 8.19 6.72
CA SER A 184 -10.09 9.06 5.58
C SER A 184 -8.78 8.63 4.94
N VAL A 185 -8.62 8.96 3.67
CA VAL A 185 -7.36 8.75 2.93
C VAL A 185 -6.54 10.02 3.04
N ARG A 186 -5.25 9.87 3.36
CA ARG A 186 -4.30 10.98 3.31
C ARG A 186 -4.24 11.53 1.90
N ALA A 187 -4.43 12.86 1.76
CA ALA A 187 -4.45 13.51 0.47
C ALA A 187 -3.19 13.20 -0.36
N ASP A 188 -3.39 12.92 -1.65
CA ASP A 188 -2.35 12.63 -2.65
C ASP A 188 -1.50 11.36 -2.42
N HIS A 189 -1.97 10.46 -1.54
CA HIS A 189 -1.28 9.19 -1.25
C HIS A 189 -1.96 7.96 -1.84
N GLY A 190 -3.06 8.12 -2.56
CA GLY A 190 -3.74 7.00 -3.22
C GLY A 190 -3.18 6.71 -4.61
N HIS A 191 -3.29 5.46 -5.01
CA HIS A 191 -2.91 4.99 -6.34
C HIS A 191 -4.11 4.34 -7.02
N VAL A 192 -4.18 4.45 -8.35
CA VAL A 192 -5.23 3.79 -9.14
C VAL A 192 -4.59 2.86 -10.15
N PHE A 193 -5.09 1.63 -10.22
CA PHE A 193 -4.60 0.60 -11.12
C PHE A 193 -5.74 0.06 -11.98
N ASP A 194 -5.42 -0.30 -13.21
CA ASP A 194 -6.32 -1.07 -14.07
C ASP A 194 -6.35 -2.53 -13.61
N PRO A 195 -7.51 -3.09 -13.27
CA PRO A 195 -7.62 -4.45 -12.77
C PRO A 195 -7.25 -5.51 -13.80
N ALA A 196 -7.35 -5.21 -15.11
CA ALA A 196 -7.06 -6.17 -16.17
C ALA A 196 -5.56 -6.33 -16.44
N SER A 197 -4.83 -5.22 -16.53
CA SER A 197 -3.38 -5.24 -16.78
C SER A 197 -2.56 -5.25 -15.48
N GLY A 198 -3.14 -4.80 -14.37
CA GLY A 198 -2.45 -4.54 -13.12
C GLY A 198 -1.54 -3.32 -13.15
N LEU A 199 -1.57 -2.52 -14.23
CA LEU A 199 -0.72 -1.33 -14.36
C LEU A 199 -1.36 -0.12 -13.68
N ARG A 200 -0.51 0.80 -13.21
CA ARG A 200 -0.95 2.07 -12.65
C ARG A 200 -1.55 2.96 -13.74
N CYS A 201 -2.69 3.58 -13.46
CA CYS A 201 -3.30 4.61 -14.29
C CYS A 201 -2.55 5.94 -14.06
N LEU A 202 -1.84 6.43 -15.08
CA LEU A 202 -1.05 7.67 -15.08
C LEU A 202 -1.70 8.75 -15.94
#